data_bcd23c69040d5185423891c603b65ea4
#
_entry.id   bcd23c69040d5185423891c603b65ea4
#
_cell.length_a   1.000
_cell.length_b   1.000
_cell.length_c   1.000
_cell.angle_alpha   90.00
_cell.angle_beta   90.00
_cell.angle_gamma   90.00
#
_symmetry.space_group_name_H-M   'P 1'
#
loop_
_entity.id
_entity.type
_entity.pdbx_description
1 polymer ?
#
loop_
_entity_poly.entity_id
_entity_poly.type
_entity_poly.pdbx_seq_one_letter_code
_entity_poly.pdbx_strand_id
1 'polypeptide(L)'
;TLVSATNGKTTTTRLIASCARATGWPMVSNPAGANLLSGVATALLDARGRRPRPTGGLFEVDEGALPEVARQLRPHVVLLMNLFRDQLDRYGELETLAARWETMVAGLPPGARAVVNADDPTIASLAEAAPDALTFGVDDPEVALAALPHAADSTRCRRCSAPLRYDRVTIAHLGSWWCPSCGARRPEPDVRVTREM
;
A
#
# COMPACT_ATOMS: atom_id res chain seq x y z
N THR A 1 10.32 -7.22 2.55
CA THR A 1 9.22 -6.41 2.04
C THR A 1 7.88 -6.99 2.47
N LEU A 2 6.99 -6.16 2.99
CA LEU A 2 5.58 -6.49 3.20
C LEU A 2 4.75 -5.72 2.16
N VAL A 3 3.71 -6.34 1.62
CA VAL A 3 2.79 -5.73 0.64
C VAL A 3 1.38 -5.85 1.18
N SER A 4 0.68 -4.72 1.32
CA SER A 4 -0.71 -4.70 1.76
C SER A 4 -1.57 -3.71 0.97
N ALA A 5 -2.83 -4.05 0.83
CA ALA A 5 -3.86 -3.28 0.15
C ALA A 5 -5.20 -4.01 0.30
N THR A 6 -6.31 -3.34 0.08
CA THR A 6 -7.58 -4.06 -0.10
C THR A 6 -7.57 -4.81 -1.44
N ASN A 7 -7.12 -4.16 -2.51
CA ASN A 7 -7.11 -4.74 -3.84
C ASN A 7 -5.71 -4.81 -4.45
N GLY A 8 -5.42 -5.87 -5.22
CA GLY A 8 -4.21 -6.00 -6.01
C GLY A 8 -2.98 -6.57 -5.29
N LYS A 9 -3.06 -6.90 -4.00
CA LYS A 9 -1.95 -7.48 -3.20
C LYS A 9 -1.24 -8.65 -3.92
N THR A 10 -1.99 -9.67 -4.27
CA THR A 10 -1.46 -10.90 -4.87
C THR A 10 -0.81 -10.64 -6.23
N THR A 11 -1.45 -9.83 -7.08
CA THR A 11 -0.91 -9.49 -8.40
C THR A 11 0.41 -8.73 -8.27
N THR A 12 0.45 -7.70 -7.42
CA THR A 12 1.65 -6.90 -7.20
C THR A 12 2.79 -7.72 -6.60
N THR A 13 2.49 -8.55 -5.59
CA THR A 13 3.49 -9.44 -4.99
C THR A 13 4.07 -10.41 -6.02
N ARG A 14 3.25 -10.96 -6.92
CA ARG A 14 3.72 -11.85 -7.99
C ARG A 14 4.57 -11.12 -9.02
N LEU A 15 4.23 -9.90 -9.39
CA LEU A 15 5.03 -9.08 -10.31
C LEU A 15 6.41 -8.77 -9.71
N ILE A 16 6.46 -8.29 -8.47
CA ILE A 16 7.73 -8.04 -7.76
C ILE A 16 8.55 -9.32 -7.64
N ALA A 17 7.92 -10.44 -7.27
CA ALA A 17 8.60 -11.73 -7.20
C ALA A 17 9.16 -12.20 -8.55
N SER A 18 8.48 -11.88 -9.66
CA SER A 18 8.95 -12.19 -11.01
C SER A 18 10.17 -11.36 -11.38
N CYS A 19 10.17 -10.06 -11.07
CA CYS A 19 11.33 -9.19 -11.25
C CYS A 19 12.54 -9.67 -10.41
N ALA A 20 12.31 -10.01 -9.15
CA ALA A 20 13.36 -10.53 -8.27
C ALA A 20 13.97 -11.84 -8.80
N ARG A 21 13.14 -12.76 -9.31
CA ARG A 21 13.63 -13.99 -9.94
C ARG A 21 14.46 -13.72 -11.19
N ALA A 22 14.02 -12.76 -12.03
CA ALA A 22 14.75 -12.39 -13.24
C ALA A 22 16.15 -11.82 -12.95
N THR A 23 16.33 -11.17 -11.80
CA THR A 23 17.64 -10.66 -11.34
C THR A 23 18.45 -11.70 -10.56
N GLY A 24 17.94 -12.94 -10.40
CA GLY A 24 18.59 -13.97 -9.62
C GLY A 24 18.55 -13.77 -8.10
N TRP A 25 17.70 -12.89 -7.60
CA TRP A 25 17.58 -12.61 -6.16
C TRP A 25 16.71 -13.68 -5.47
N PRO A 26 17.29 -14.53 -4.58
CA PRO A 26 16.54 -15.59 -3.94
C PRO A 26 15.66 -15.06 -2.83
N MET A 27 14.35 -15.08 -3.05
CA MET A 27 13.33 -14.58 -2.12
C MET A 27 12.42 -15.68 -1.60
N VAL A 28 11.92 -15.48 -0.38
CA VAL A 28 10.79 -16.22 0.21
C VAL A 28 9.52 -15.41 0.03
N SER A 29 8.43 -16.08 -0.36
CA SER A 29 7.09 -15.52 -0.42
C SER A 29 6.10 -16.53 0.19
N ASN A 30 5.04 -16.02 0.81
CA ASN A 30 3.91 -16.84 1.20
C ASN A 30 3.04 -17.20 -0.02
N PRO A 31 2.34 -18.35 0.00
CA PRO A 31 1.36 -18.70 -1.01
C PRO A 31 0.21 -17.67 -1.06
N ALA A 32 -0.43 -17.52 -2.23
CA ALA A 32 -1.62 -16.69 -2.37
C ALA A 32 -2.71 -17.13 -1.40
N GLY A 33 -3.33 -16.17 -0.72
CA GLY A 33 -4.34 -16.41 0.30
C GLY A 33 -3.81 -16.75 1.70
N ALA A 34 -2.50 -17.05 1.85
CA ALA A 34 -1.88 -17.26 3.16
C ALA A 34 -1.30 -15.94 3.72
N ASN A 35 -2.12 -14.90 3.77
CA ASN A 35 -1.74 -13.50 4.05
C ASN A 35 -1.82 -13.09 5.54
N LEU A 36 -2.13 -14.04 6.42
CA LEU A 36 -2.08 -13.84 7.87
C LEU A 36 -0.69 -14.19 8.43
N LEU A 37 -0.46 -13.83 9.68
CA LEU A 37 0.80 -14.10 10.39
C LEU A 37 1.22 -15.58 10.31
N SER A 38 0.28 -16.51 10.44
CA SER A 38 0.54 -17.94 10.35
C SER A 38 1.07 -18.36 8.97
N GLY A 39 0.51 -17.80 7.89
CA GLY A 39 0.98 -18.10 6.53
C GLY A 39 2.38 -17.57 6.26
N VAL A 40 2.70 -16.38 6.77
CA VAL A 40 4.05 -15.80 6.71
C VAL A 40 5.04 -16.66 7.50
N ALA A 41 4.67 -17.08 8.72
CA ALA A 41 5.50 -17.95 9.56
C ALA A 41 5.78 -19.29 8.88
N THR A 42 4.76 -19.92 8.30
CA THR A 42 4.90 -21.18 7.54
C THR A 42 5.88 -21.01 6.39
N ALA A 43 5.74 -19.95 5.58
CA ALA A 43 6.64 -19.69 4.46
C ALA A 43 8.10 -19.53 4.90
N LEU A 44 8.33 -18.89 6.04
CA LEU A 44 9.66 -18.72 6.62
C LEU A 44 10.24 -20.06 7.13
N LEU A 45 9.42 -20.90 7.74
CA LEU A 45 9.83 -22.24 8.18
C LEU A 45 10.20 -23.14 7.00
N ASP A 46 9.38 -23.17 5.96
CA ASP A 46 9.61 -23.94 4.74
C ASP A 46 10.87 -23.48 3.97
N ALA A 47 11.27 -22.23 4.17
CA ALA A 47 12.46 -21.69 3.53
C ALA A 47 13.77 -22.12 4.21
N ARG A 48 13.75 -22.65 5.44
CA ARG A 48 14.96 -22.98 6.23
C ARG A 48 15.87 -23.99 5.55
N GLY A 49 15.31 -24.91 4.76
CA GLY A 49 16.07 -25.96 4.05
C GLY A 49 16.45 -25.62 2.62
N ARG A 50 16.04 -24.49 2.08
CA ARG A 50 16.23 -24.16 0.66
C ARG A 50 17.70 -23.87 0.31
N ARG A 51 18.07 -24.23 -0.92
CA ARG A 51 19.36 -23.92 -1.53
C ARG A 51 19.12 -23.34 -2.94
N PRO A 52 19.68 -22.16 -3.33
CA PRO A 52 20.45 -21.26 -2.47
C PRO A 52 19.63 -20.73 -1.30
N ARG A 53 20.30 -20.33 -0.22
CA ARG A 53 19.62 -19.78 0.96
C ARG A 53 18.97 -18.45 0.58
N PRO A 54 17.66 -18.26 0.85
CA PRO A 54 17.00 -16.99 0.58
C PRO A 54 17.64 -15.85 1.38
N THR A 55 17.85 -14.71 0.72
CA THR A 55 18.41 -13.49 1.33
C THR A 55 17.38 -12.39 1.51
N GLY A 56 16.15 -12.59 1.00
CA GLY A 56 15.05 -11.64 1.12
C GLY A 56 13.71 -12.32 1.32
N GLY A 57 12.78 -11.57 1.90
CA GLY A 57 11.37 -11.96 2.02
C GLY A 57 10.46 -10.95 1.35
N LEU A 58 9.46 -11.44 0.63
CA LEU A 58 8.39 -10.65 0.01
C LEU A 58 7.05 -11.31 0.40
N PHE A 59 6.31 -10.66 1.28
CA PHE A 59 5.10 -11.23 1.83
C PHE A 59 3.88 -10.36 1.52
N GLU A 60 2.86 -10.98 1.00
CA GLU A 60 1.50 -10.45 0.95
C GLU A 60 0.90 -10.55 2.35
N VAL A 61 0.36 -9.44 2.87
CA VAL A 61 -0.19 -9.40 4.23
C VAL A 61 -1.57 -8.76 4.22
N ASP A 62 -2.49 -9.40 4.92
CA ASP A 62 -3.84 -8.89 5.17
C ASP A 62 -3.79 -7.55 5.91
N GLU A 63 -4.73 -6.66 5.60
CA GLU A 63 -4.76 -5.29 6.10
C GLU A 63 -4.81 -5.23 7.64
N GLY A 64 -5.64 -6.06 8.23
CA GLY A 64 -5.80 -6.14 9.68
C GLY A 64 -4.60 -6.77 10.39
N ALA A 65 -3.91 -7.69 9.72
CA ALA A 65 -2.74 -8.40 10.24
C ALA A 65 -1.42 -7.60 10.08
N LEU A 66 -1.37 -6.65 9.15
CA LEU A 66 -0.15 -5.94 8.78
C LEU A 66 0.60 -5.30 9.96
N PRO A 67 -0.04 -4.58 10.91
CA PRO A 67 0.69 -3.97 12.02
C PRO A 67 1.42 -4.99 12.89
N GLU A 68 0.78 -6.13 13.15
CA GLU A 68 1.40 -7.20 13.97
C GLU A 68 2.52 -7.90 13.22
N VAL A 69 2.34 -8.21 11.94
CA VAL A 69 3.38 -8.80 11.11
C VAL A 69 4.59 -7.86 10.97
N ALA A 70 4.36 -6.56 10.79
CA ALA A 70 5.43 -5.56 10.71
C ALA A 70 6.21 -5.46 12.05
N ARG A 71 5.51 -5.49 13.17
CA ARG A 71 6.13 -5.48 14.50
C ARG A 71 7.07 -6.67 14.72
N GLN A 72 6.65 -7.87 14.27
CA GLN A 72 7.41 -9.10 14.46
C GLN A 72 8.58 -9.23 13.47
N LEU A 73 8.34 -8.90 12.20
CA LEU A 73 9.35 -9.09 11.14
C LEU A 73 10.32 -7.93 10.99
N ARG A 74 9.97 -6.74 11.51
CA ARG A 74 10.77 -5.52 11.37
C ARG A 74 11.23 -5.31 9.92
N PRO A 75 10.30 -5.11 8.97
CA PRO A 75 10.61 -5.10 7.54
C PRO A 75 11.49 -3.91 7.16
N HIS A 76 12.30 -4.05 6.11
CA HIS A 76 13.00 -2.92 5.51
C HIS A 76 12.10 -2.08 4.59
N VAL A 77 11.05 -2.70 4.03
CA VAL A 77 10.10 -2.01 3.15
C VAL A 77 8.69 -2.48 3.45
N VAL A 78 7.78 -1.52 3.54
CA VAL A 78 6.33 -1.77 3.58
C VAL A 78 5.69 -1.04 2.40
N LEU A 79 5.07 -1.79 1.49
CA LEU A 79 4.34 -1.27 0.34
C LEU A 79 2.84 -1.22 0.66
N LEU A 80 2.27 -0.02 0.65
CA LEU A 80 0.86 0.28 0.94
C LEU A 80 0.20 0.84 -0.32
N MET A 81 -0.78 0.11 -0.87
CA MET A 81 -1.28 0.42 -2.21
C MET A 81 -2.63 1.13 -2.19
N ASN A 82 -3.59 0.61 -1.47
CA ASN A 82 -4.94 1.19 -1.40
C ASN A 82 -5.71 0.65 -0.20
N LEU A 83 -6.68 1.44 0.26
CA LEU A 83 -7.69 1.01 1.23
C LEU A 83 -9.07 1.31 0.69
N PHE A 84 -9.82 0.25 0.42
CA PHE A 84 -11.21 0.29 0.02
C PHE A 84 -12.09 -0.27 1.13
N ARG A 85 -13.31 0.23 1.23
CA ARG A 85 -14.32 -0.35 2.09
C ARG A 85 -14.74 -1.71 1.54
N ASP A 86 -14.62 -2.76 2.33
CA ASP A 86 -15.24 -4.03 1.98
C ASP A 86 -16.76 -3.94 2.13
N GLN A 87 -17.52 -4.73 1.36
CA GLN A 87 -19.00 -4.72 1.38
C GLN A 87 -19.59 -5.07 2.76
N LEU A 88 -18.80 -5.64 3.65
CA LEU A 88 -19.17 -6.04 5.01
C LEU A 88 -18.68 -5.05 6.08
N ASP A 89 -17.96 -3.99 5.72
CA ASP A 89 -17.37 -3.06 6.67
C ASP A 89 -18.42 -2.22 7.40
N ARG A 90 -18.28 -2.17 8.71
CA ARG A 90 -19.03 -1.25 9.56
C ARG A 90 -18.45 0.16 9.44
N TYR A 91 -19.31 1.16 9.71
CA TYR A 91 -18.91 2.56 9.71
C TYR A 91 -17.72 2.79 10.67
N GLY A 92 -16.60 3.33 10.18
CA GLY A 92 -15.40 3.65 10.98
C GLY A 92 -14.30 2.57 11.00
N GLU A 93 -14.49 1.42 10.36
CA GLU A 93 -13.45 0.38 10.29
C GLU A 93 -12.26 0.84 9.44
N LEU A 94 -12.51 1.53 8.33
CA LEU A 94 -11.46 2.04 7.44
C LEU A 94 -10.57 3.10 8.14
N GLU A 95 -11.18 4.02 8.87
CA GLU A 95 -10.46 5.06 9.63
C GLU A 95 -9.63 4.44 10.76
N THR A 96 -10.18 3.43 11.44
CA THR A 96 -9.48 2.69 12.51
C THR A 96 -8.27 1.93 11.93
N LEU A 97 -8.45 1.29 10.79
CA LEU A 97 -7.39 0.58 10.10
C LEU A 97 -6.29 1.53 9.64
N ALA A 98 -6.67 2.65 9.04
CA ALA A 98 -5.74 3.69 8.62
C ALA A 98 -4.94 4.28 9.80
N ALA A 99 -5.56 4.51 10.96
CA ALA A 99 -4.86 4.96 12.17
C ALA A 99 -3.88 3.92 12.72
N ARG A 100 -4.23 2.63 12.66
CA ARG A 100 -3.30 1.54 13.01
C ARG A 100 -2.11 1.48 12.05
N TRP A 101 -2.33 1.69 10.74
CA TRP A 101 -1.26 1.75 9.77
C TRP A 101 -0.37 2.98 9.95
N GLU A 102 -0.94 4.14 10.28
CA GLU A 102 -0.20 5.36 10.60
C GLU A 102 0.74 5.14 11.80
N THR A 103 0.24 4.55 12.87
CA THR A 103 1.06 4.16 14.04
C THR A 103 2.16 3.18 13.64
N MET A 104 1.86 2.20 12.79
CA MET A 104 2.83 1.22 12.31
C MET A 104 3.95 1.88 11.47
N VAL A 105 3.63 2.75 10.52
CA VAL A 105 4.65 3.39 9.67
C VAL A 105 5.52 4.36 10.46
N ALA A 106 4.93 5.08 11.43
CA ALA A 106 5.69 5.93 12.37
C ALA A 106 6.67 5.13 13.25
N GLY A 107 6.36 3.87 13.54
CA GLY A 107 7.18 2.96 14.34
C GLY A 107 8.10 2.05 13.54
N LEU A 108 8.28 2.27 12.25
CA LEU A 108 9.20 1.46 11.43
C LEU A 108 10.65 1.59 11.92
N PRO A 109 11.45 0.52 11.83
CA PRO A 109 12.85 0.56 12.24
C PRO A 109 13.65 1.63 11.47
N PRO A 110 14.72 2.20 12.07
CA PRO A 110 15.63 3.08 11.35
C PRO A 110 16.15 2.43 10.05
N GLY A 111 16.08 3.18 8.93
CA GLY A 111 16.45 2.69 7.60
C GLY A 111 15.38 1.86 6.90
N ALA A 112 14.27 1.56 7.56
CA ALA A 112 13.11 1.00 6.89
C ALA A 112 12.31 2.10 6.17
N ARG A 113 11.61 1.72 5.10
CA ARG A 113 10.92 2.66 4.22
C ARG A 113 9.47 2.25 3.98
N ALA A 114 8.55 3.18 4.10
CA ALA A 114 7.20 3.05 3.58
C ALA A 114 7.19 3.47 2.10
N VAL A 115 6.53 2.67 1.26
CA VAL A 115 6.24 2.98 -0.14
C VAL A 115 4.73 3.08 -0.25
N VAL A 116 4.21 4.28 -0.53
CA VAL A 116 2.78 4.58 -0.41
C VAL A 116 2.20 5.13 -1.70
N ASN A 117 0.96 4.76 -1.98
CA ASN A 117 0.25 5.25 -3.16
C ASN A 117 -0.20 6.71 -2.95
N ALA A 118 0.32 7.63 -3.75
CA ALA A 118 -0.08 9.04 -3.77
C ALA A 118 -1.52 9.26 -4.22
N ASP A 119 -2.04 8.35 -5.05
CA ASP A 119 -3.37 8.47 -5.66
C ASP A 119 -4.51 8.15 -4.67
N ASP A 120 -4.24 7.41 -3.60
CA ASP A 120 -5.19 7.14 -2.53
C ASP A 120 -5.04 8.17 -1.42
N PRO A 121 -6.06 9.03 -1.15
CA PRO A 121 -5.96 10.06 -0.11
C PRO A 121 -5.65 9.51 1.28
N THR A 122 -6.16 8.32 1.61
CA THR A 122 -5.94 7.66 2.90
C THR A 122 -4.52 7.16 3.01
N ILE A 123 -4.03 6.46 1.99
CA ILE A 123 -2.67 5.92 1.95
C ILE A 123 -1.63 7.05 1.86
N ALA A 124 -1.86 8.05 1.01
CA ALA A 124 -0.97 9.19 0.86
C ALA A 124 -0.73 9.94 2.18
N SER A 125 -1.76 10.06 3.02
CA SER A 125 -1.61 10.71 4.33
C SER A 125 -0.65 10.00 5.27
N LEU A 126 -0.40 8.70 5.08
CA LEU A 126 0.54 7.92 5.90
C LEU A 126 2.00 8.31 5.65
N ALA A 127 2.30 8.92 4.49
CA ALA A 127 3.65 9.41 4.20
C ALA A 127 4.11 10.48 5.20
N GLU A 128 3.18 11.24 5.78
CA GLU A 128 3.50 12.27 6.77
C GLU A 128 4.03 11.70 8.10
N ALA A 129 3.64 10.46 8.42
CA ALA A 129 4.08 9.74 9.62
C ALA A 129 5.39 8.96 9.41
N ALA A 130 5.87 8.81 8.17
CA ALA A 130 7.04 8.02 7.81
C ALA A 130 8.16 8.93 7.25
N PRO A 131 9.26 9.20 7.99
CA PRO A 131 10.29 10.18 7.61
C PRO A 131 10.94 9.94 6.23
N ASP A 132 11.05 8.67 5.82
CA ASP A 132 11.68 8.25 4.57
C ASP A 132 10.67 7.59 3.61
N ALA A 133 9.41 8.05 3.60
CA ALA A 133 8.41 7.53 2.70
C ALA A 133 8.76 7.84 1.23
N LEU A 134 8.54 6.86 0.36
CA LEU A 134 8.49 7.06 -1.09
C LEU A 134 7.03 6.99 -1.54
N THR A 135 6.69 7.83 -2.49
CA THR A 135 5.37 7.88 -3.09
C THR A 135 5.37 7.35 -4.51
N PHE A 136 4.31 6.66 -4.90
CA PHE A 136 4.09 6.26 -6.29
C PHE A 136 2.69 6.65 -6.74
N GLY A 137 2.48 6.81 -8.04
CA GLY A 137 1.18 7.18 -8.58
C GLY A 137 1.12 7.10 -10.09
N VAL A 138 -0.09 7.33 -10.65
CA VAL A 138 -0.36 7.29 -12.08
C VAL A 138 -0.59 8.70 -12.62
N ASP A 139 0.25 9.11 -13.56
CA ASP A 139 0.19 10.42 -14.23
C ASP A 139 -0.15 10.31 -15.73
N ASP A 140 -0.72 9.17 -16.14
CA ASP A 140 -1.22 8.97 -17.49
C ASP A 140 -2.65 9.56 -17.64
N PRO A 141 -2.86 10.58 -18.47
CA PRO A 141 -4.18 11.16 -18.68
C PRO A 141 -5.15 10.24 -19.45
N GLU A 142 -4.65 9.25 -20.18
CA GLU A 142 -5.50 8.35 -20.99
C GLU A 142 -6.26 7.32 -20.15
N VAL A 143 -5.77 7.02 -18.94
CA VAL A 143 -6.51 6.14 -18.02
C VAL A 143 -7.49 6.89 -17.13
N ALA A 144 -7.68 8.20 -17.36
CA ALA A 144 -8.59 9.02 -16.56
C ALA A 144 -10.05 8.65 -16.78
N LEU A 145 -10.81 8.52 -15.70
CA LEU A 145 -12.25 8.36 -15.73
C LEU A 145 -12.94 9.73 -15.88
N ALA A 146 -14.11 9.76 -16.53
CA ALA A 146 -14.87 10.98 -16.78
C ALA A 146 -15.41 11.62 -15.48
N ALA A 147 -15.64 10.83 -14.41
CA ALA A 147 -16.13 11.30 -13.13
C ALA A 147 -15.77 10.33 -12.00
N LEU A 148 -15.85 10.82 -10.76
CA LEU A 148 -15.71 10.00 -9.57
C LEU A 148 -16.88 8.99 -9.51
N PRO A 149 -16.61 7.67 -9.44
CA PRO A 149 -17.66 6.66 -9.32
C PRO A 149 -18.46 6.82 -8.01
N HIS A 150 -19.72 6.38 -7.98
CA HIS A 150 -20.55 6.40 -6.76
C HIS A 150 -19.99 5.53 -5.63
N ALA A 151 -19.13 4.56 -5.94
CA ALA A 151 -18.48 3.65 -5.00
C ALA A 151 -17.09 4.18 -4.50
N ALA A 152 -16.87 5.49 -4.52
CA ALA A 152 -15.65 6.08 -4.01
C ALA A 152 -15.66 6.14 -2.47
N ASP A 153 -14.68 5.52 -1.82
CA ASP A 153 -14.61 5.41 -0.35
C ASP A 153 -13.92 6.61 0.30
N SER A 154 -12.81 7.08 -0.25
CA SER A 154 -12.04 8.21 0.27
C SER A 154 -12.53 9.54 -0.31
N THR A 155 -13.70 9.98 0.12
CA THR A 155 -14.30 11.25 -0.36
C THR A 155 -14.10 12.41 0.60
N ARG A 156 -13.52 12.18 1.77
CA ARG A 156 -13.30 13.19 2.81
C ARG A 156 -11.84 13.34 3.18
N CYS A 157 -11.43 14.55 3.46
CA CYS A 157 -10.10 14.89 3.92
C CYS A 157 -9.83 14.31 5.32
N ARG A 158 -8.77 13.55 5.51
CA ARG A 158 -8.38 13.02 6.82
C ARG A 158 -7.95 14.11 7.82
N ARG A 159 -7.49 15.28 7.34
CA ARG A 159 -7.06 16.37 8.22
C ARG A 159 -8.23 17.21 8.76
N CYS A 160 -9.26 17.47 7.95
CA CYS A 160 -10.33 18.41 8.32
C CYS A 160 -11.76 17.92 8.01
N SER A 161 -11.92 16.69 7.55
CA SER A 161 -13.19 16.04 7.20
C SER A 161 -14.00 16.73 6.10
N ALA A 162 -13.48 17.78 5.46
CA ALA A 162 -14.14 18.43 4.32
C ALA A 162 -14.17 17.50 3.10
N PRO A 163 -15.16 17.63 2.21
CA PRO A 163 -15.18 16.88 0.95
C PRO A 163 -13.95 17.15 0.11
N LEU A 164 -13.33 16.09 -0.40
CA LEU A 164 -12.23 16.18 -1.36
C LEU A 164 -12.74 16.54 -2.76
N ARG A 165 -11.87 17.17 -3.53
CA ARG A 165 -12.02 17.41 -4.97
C ARG A 165 -11.01 16.60 -5.73
N TYR A 166 -11.35 16.21 -6.95
CA TYR A 166 -10.52 15.42 -7.83
C TYR A 166 -10.40 16.14 -9.17
N ASP A 167 -9.16 16.39 -9.59
CA ASP A 167 -8.86 16.90 -10.93
C ASP A 167 -8.82 15.76 -11.95
N ARG A 168 -8.45 14.57 -11.49
CA ARG A 168 -8.41 13.34 -12.28
C ARG A 168 -8.67 12.14 -11.37
N VAL A 169 -9.43 11.19 -11.89
CA VAL A 169 -9.68 9.89 -11.24
C VAL A 169 -9.22 8.79 -12.18
N THR A 170 -8.52 7.78 -11.66
CA THR A 170 -8.07 6.64 -12.46
C THR A 170 -8.88 5.38 -12.16
N ILE A 171 -9.03 5.02 -10.90
CA ILE A 171 -9.83 3.87 -10.45
C ILE A 171 -10.52 4.24 -9.13
N ALA A 172 -11.84 4.13 -9.07
CA ALA A 172 -12.64 4.42 -7.87
C ALA A 172 -12.30 5.81 -7.28
N HIS A 173 -11.63 5.90 -6.12
CA HIS A 173 -11.19 7.15 -5.50
C HIS A 173 -9.68 7.41 -5.67
N LEU A 174 -9.00 6.63 -6.49
CA LEU A 174 -7.57 6.85 -6.78
C LEU A 174 -7.41 7.90 -7.86
N GLY A 175 -6.53 8.87 -7.65
CA GLY A 175 -6.28 9.91 -8.64
C GLY A 175 -5.62 11.17 -8.09
N SER A 176 -5.76 12.27 -8.82
CA SER A 176 -5.27 13.60 -8.43
C SER A 176 -6.33 14.30 -7.58
N TRP A 177 -6.14 14.32 -6.28
CA TRP A 177 -7.08 14.83 -5.29
C TRP A 177 -6.53 16.04 -4.52
N TRP A 178 -7.43 16.87 -4.00
CA TRP A 178 -7.10 17.97 -3.11
C TRP A 178 -8.27 18.36 -2.21
N CYS A 179 -7.95 19.03 -1.09
CA CYS A 179 -8.92 19.52 -0.12
C CYS A 179 -9.07 21.05 -0.26
N PRO A 180 -10.26 21.56 -0.61
CA PRO A 180 -10.49 23.00 -0.74
C PRO A 180 -10.47 23.74 0.59
N SER A 181 -10.62 23.04 1.71
CA SER A 181 -10.71 23.65 3.05
C SER A 181 -9.32 23.83 3.70
N CYS A 182 -8.47 22.81 3.69
CA CYS A 182 -7.19 22.86 4.41
C CYS A 182 -5.95 22.81 3.50
N GLY A 183 -6.13 22.72 2.18
CA GLY A 183 -5.05 22.69 1.21
C GLY A 183 -4.29 21.35 1.11
N ALA A 184 -4.69 20.33 1.86
CA ALA A 184 -4.11 18.98 1.68
C ALA A 184 -4.33 18.51 0.24
N ARG A 185 -3.31 17.90 -0.35
CA ARG A 185 -3.37 17.45 -1.76
C ARG A 185 -2.53 16.21 -2.00
N ARG A 186 -2.80 15.54 -3.09
CA ARG A 186 -1.97 14.47 -3.60
C ARG A 186 -0.52 14.93 -3.65
N PRO A 187 0.41 14.24 -2.99
CA PRO A 187 1.84 14.53 -3.14
C PRO A 187 2.28 14.26 -4.59
N GLU A 188 3.31 14.97 -5.03
CA GLU A 188 3.99 14.66 -6.29
C GLU A 188 4.67 13.30 -6.14
N PRO A 189 4.35 12.27 -6.97
CA PRO A 189 4.93 10.96 -6.80
C PRO A 189 6.43 10.93 -7.11
N ASP A 190 7.22 10.27 -6.25
CA ASP A 190 8.63 10.00 -6.51
C ASP A 190 8.82 9.00 -7.66
N VAL A 191 7.89 8.04 -7.77
CA VAL A 191 7.83 7.06 -8.86
C VAL A 191 6.47 7.19 -9.54
N ARG A 192 6.46 7.50 -10.83
CA ARG A 192 5.22 7.71 -11.57
C ARG A 192 5.13 6.83 -12.80
N VAL A 193 3.91 6.35 -13.06
CA VAL A 193 3.55 5.73 -14.33
C VAL A 193 3.07 6.84 -15.26
N THR A 194 3.82 7.05 -16.32
CA THR A 194 3.46 7.95 -17.42
C THR A 194 3.28 7.12 -18.68
N ARG A 195 2.59 7.66 -19.66
CA ARG A 195 2.58 7.04 -20.99
C ARG A 195 3.96 7.17 -21.60
N GLU A 196 4.63 6.05 -21.82
CA GLU A 196 5.78 5.98 -22.75
C GLU A 196 5.24 5.70 -24.15
N MET A 197 5.70 6.50 -25.10
CA MET A 197 5.41 6.29 -26.54
C MET A 197 6.48 5.40 -27.16
#